data_252a075503569427377f77ea6dde6982
#
_entry.id   252a075503569427377f77ea6dde6982
#
_cell.length_a   1.000
_cell.length_b   1.000
_cell.length_c   1.000
_cell.angle_alpha   90.00
_cell.angle_beta   90.00
_cell.angle_gamma   90.00
#
_symmetry.space_group_name_H-M   'P 1'
#
loop_
_entity.id
_entity.type
_entity.pdbx_description
1 polymer ?
#
loop_
_entity_poly.entity_id
_entity_poly.type
_entity_poly.pdbx_seq_one_letter_code
_entity_poly.pdbx_strand_id
1 'polypeptide(L)'
;MRKKLLYTLLVSCLFACSDKDTSYEVVKNDLRAPAYPLVTIDPYASAWSMSDNLYDSPVRHWTGKDFPLIGVVKVDGVSYRFMGTEELEMNAIVPTSQQGDWTGRYTTEKPAGDWTSAGYDDSKWKSDRGAFGTKENEPTAKTQWGTRNIWVRRMVNIDRDLTGIPVYLEFSNDDDAVFYINGVKIHGTGTTCNKNKVVKLPDEALAVLKQGDNIIAAECINPVGNGLLDFGLQIPKHLETVFGNTAVQTSADVQPMQTHYAFTCGDVDLKVTFTAPLFMEDLKLLSRPVNYLTYSVAARDGREHEVEVYFEASPRWALDQPYQQSASKGYEADGLLYLKSGSKEQNILAKQGDDLRIDWGYFYMVAGKENTAYSVGNSTELRKNFVNGTLNSASLEGEDSNGNMALVRSHGKVKNVTDKIMLGYDDIYSIQYFGTNLRPYWNSKGDRTIEAEMLAAYNEYDKLLARCYAFDKKLMEDASAAGGKEYAELC
;
A
#
# COMPACT_ATOMS: atom_id res chain seq x y z
N MET A 1 -82.75 0.00 -31.80
CA MET A 1 -81.98 -0.65 -30.72
C MET A 1 -80.51 -0.71 -31.16
N ARG A 2 -79.63 0.21 -30.69
CA ARG A 2 -78.21 0.24 -31.01
C ARG A 2 -77.43 -0.24 -29.80
N LYS A 3 -76.77 -1.40 -29.90
CA LYS A 3 -75.84 -1.94 -28.90
C LYS A 3 -74.56 -1.16 -28.96
N LYS A 4 -74.14 -0.50 -27.89
CA LYS A 4 -72.82 0.12 -27.71
C LYS A 4 -71.88 -0.99 -27.22
N LEU A 5 -70.84 -1.23 -28.02
CA LEU A 5 -69.70 -2.09 -27.66
C LEU A 5 -68.70 -1.25 -26.89
N LEU A 6 -68.42 -1.60 -25.65
CA LEU A 6 -67.43 -0.94 -24.79
C LEU A 6 -66.10 -1.65 -25.01
N TYR A 7 -65.15 -0.99 -25.63
CA TYR A 7 -63.77 -1.47 -25.71
C TYR A 7 -63.02 -1.01 -24.46
N THR A 8 -62.66 -1.96 -23.61
CA THR A 8 -61.74 -1.71 -22.51
C THR A 8 -60.33 -1.78 -23.00
N LEU A 9 -59.65 -0.63 -23.04
CA LEU A 9 -58.22 -0.51 -23.39
C LEU A 9 -57.41 -0.91 -22.15
N LEU A 10 -56.76 -2.08 -22.18
CA LEU A 10 -55.79 -2.49 -21.20
C LEU A 10 -54.48 -1.77 -21.52
N VAL A 11 -54.15 -0.72 -20.78
CA VAL A 11 -52.83 -0.08 -20.83
C VAL A 11 -51.88 -0.91 -19.95
N SER A 12 -51.12 -1.80 -20.58
CA SER A 12 -49.97 -2.43 -19.98
C SER A 12 -48.84 -1.40 -19.83
N CYS A 13 -48.68 -0.89 -18.62
CA CYS A 13 -47.47 -0.13 -18.26
C CYS A 13 -46.27 -1.09 -18.27
N LEU A 14 -45.55 -1.11 -19.36
CA LEU A 14 -44.22 -1.63 -19.39
C LEU A 14 -43.33 -0.64 -18.60
N PHE A 15 -43.02 -1.02 -17.35
CA PHE A 15 -41.90 -0.42 -16.65
C PHE A 15 -40.63 -0.85 -17.38
N ALA A 16 -40.18 -0.05 -18.32
CA ALA A 16 -38.81 -0.09 -18.78
C ALA A 16 -37.97 0.42 -17.60
N CYS A 17 -37.28 -0.48 -16.90
CA CYS A 17 -36.09 -0.10 -16.14
C CYS A 17 -35.11 0.45 -17.18
N SER A 18 -35.06 1.75 -17.34
CA SER A 18 -33.93 2.39 -18.00
C SER A 18 -32.75 2.25 -17.05
N ASP A 19 -31.81 1.38 -17.37
CA ASP A 19 -30.44 1.50 -16.89
C ASP A 19 -30.02 2.93 -17.20
N LYS A 20 -30.01 3.78 -16.18
CA LYS A 20 -29.37 5.08 -16.27
C LYS A 20 -27.87 4.80 -16.29
N ASP A 21 -27.37 4.59 -17.49
CA ASP A 21 -25.95 4.75 -17.77
C ASP A 21 -25.64 6.23 -17.56
N THR A 22 -25.35 6.61 -16.33
CA THR A 22 -24.87 7.94 -15.98
C THR A 22 -23.39 7.96 -16.33
N SER A 23 -23.09 7.97 -17.65
CA SER A 23 -21.76 8.33 -18.14
C SER A 23 -21.57 9.81 -17.88
N TYR A 24 -20.91 10.14 -16.78
CA TYR A 24 -20.48 11.50 -16.52
C TYR A 24 -19.32 11.82 -17.47
N GLU A 25 -19.58 12.64 -18.49
CA GLU A 25 -18.54 13.18 -19.36
C GLU A 25 -17.77 14.26 -18.57
N VAL A 26 -16.60 13.92 -18.10
CA VAL A 26 -15.62 14.85 -17.55
C VAL A 26 -14.58 15.12 -18.62
N VAL A 27 -14.07 16.36 -18.70
CA VAL A 27 -12.94 16.70 -19.57
C VAL A 27 -11.73 15.91 -19.06
N LYS A 28 -11.21 15.00 -19.90
CA LYS A 28 -10.08 14.16 -19.54
C LYS A 28 -8.85 15.00 -19.27
N ASN A 29 -8.17 14.74 -18.18
CA ASN A 29 -6.85 15.28 -17.88
C ASN A 29 -5.79 14.36 -18.49
N ASP A 30 -5.06 14.85 -19.49
CA ASP A 30 -4.00 14.11 -20.17
C ASP A 30 -2.62 14.38 -19.54
N LEU A 31 -2.51 15.30 -18.59
CA LEU A 31 -1.27 15.62 -17.92
C LEU A 31 -0.84 14.46 -16.98
N ARG A 32 0.38 14.00 -17.16
CA ARG A 32 0.97 13.01 -16.25
C ARG A 32 1.26 13.68 -14.90
N ALA A 33 0.51 13.31 -13.87
CA ALA A 33 0.76 13.78 -12.51
C ALA A 33 2.06 13.20 -11.94
N PRO A 34 2.81 13.91 -11.09
CA PRO A 34 3.99 13.37 -10.39
C PRO A 34 3.68 12.12 -9.57
N ALA A 35 2.49 12.08 -8.97
CA ALA A 35 1.88 10.93 -8.33
C ALA A 35 0.36 11.02 -8.46
N TYR A 36 -0.33 9.88 -8.46
CA TYR A 36 -1.78 9.80 -8.60
C TYR A 36 -2.42 9.62 -7.21
N PRO A 37 -3.29 10.53 -6.74
CA PRO A 37 -3.97 10.37 -5.45
C PRO A 37 -4.96 9.21 -5.51
N LEU A 38 -4.95 8.35 -4.50
CA LEU A 38 -5.84 7.20 -4.40
C LEU A 38 -6.75 7.30 -3.18
N VAL A 39 -6.16 7.48 -2.01
CA VAL A 39 -6.87 7.65 -0.74
C VAL A 39 -6.28 8.85 -0.04
N THR A 40 -7.09 9.86 0.21
CA THR A 40 -6.64 11.14 0.79
C THR A 40 -7.62 11.58 1.88
N ILE A 41 -7.66 10.82 2.99
CA ILE A 41 -8.54 11.10 4.13
C ILE A 41 -7.98 12.28 4.93
N ASP A 42 -6.72 12.16 5.32
CA ASP A 42 -5.94 13.16 6.05
C ASP A 42 -4.43 12.92 5.81
N PRO A 43 -3.51 13.73 6.38
CA PRO A 43 -2.07 13.51 6.19
C PRO A 43 -1.54 12.16 6.68
N TYR A 44 -2.23 11.49 7.60
CA TYR A 44 -1.83 10.17 8.11
C TYR A 44 -2.31 9.03 7.21
N ALA A 45 -3.53 9.14 6.68
CA ALA A 45 -4.14 8.17 5.78
C ALA A 45 -4.17 8.73 4.35
N SER A 46 -3.00 8.94 3.78
CA SER A 46 -2.79 9.55 2.46
C SER A 46 -1.94 8.62 1.59
N ALA A 47 -2.57 8.00 0.60
CA ALA A 47 -1.98 6.96 -0.24
C ALA A 47 -2.06 7.29 -1.73
N TRP A 48 -0.98 7.00 -2.45
CA TRP A 48 -0.69 7.46 -3.80
C TRP A 48 -0.12 6.33 -4.66
N SER A 49 -0.34 6.40 -5.98
CA SER A 49 0.42 5.64 -6.97
C SER A 49 1.55 6.51 -7.52
N MET A 50 2.79 6.01 -7.47
CA MET A 50 3.98 6.71 -7.94
C MET A 50 4.41 6.24 -9.35
N SER A 51 3.68 5.30 -9.96
CA SER A 51 3.99 4.70 -11.25
C SER A 51 2.97 5.04 -12.31
N ASP A 52 3.33 4.84 -13.58
CA ASP A 52 2.45 5.10 -14.73
C ASP A 52 1.30 4.09 -14.78
N ASN A 53 1.58 2.81 -14.52
CA ASN A 53 0.53 1.82 -14.35
C ASN A 53 0.27 1.56 -12.88
N LEU A 54 -0.99 1.45 -12.49
CA LEU A 54 -1.42 1.27 -11.10
C LEU A 54 -0.88 -0.04 -10.46
N TYR A 55 -0.39 -0.97 -11.26
CA TYR A 55 0.14 -2.27 -10.85
C TYR A 55 1.67 -2.40 -10.92
N ASP A 56 2.41 -1.35 -11.31
CA ASP A 56 3.88 -1.42 -11.46
C ASP A 56 4.63 -1.20 -10.14
N SER A 57 3.98 -0.58 -9.15
CA SER A 57 4.55 -0.35 -7.82
C SER A 57 3.50 -0.57 -6.73
N PRO A 58 3.92 -0.81 -5.47
CA PRO A 58 2.98 -0.78 -4.37
C PRO A 58 2.36 0.61 -4.22
N VAL A 59 1.14 0.66 -3.70
CA VAL A 59 0.55 1.91 -3.22
C VAL A 59 1.39 2.43 -2.07
N ARG A 60 1.63 3.74 -2.01
CA ARG A 60 2.53 4.37 -1.04
C ARG A 60 1.89 5.53 -0.31
N HIS A 61 2.26 5.67 0.94
CA HIS A 61 2.05 6.90 1.69
C HIS A 61 2.84 8.06 1.04
N TRP A 62 2.42 9.31 1.20
CA TRP A 62 3.11 10.47 0.64
C TRP A 62 4.57 10.61 1.10
N THR A 63 4.95 10.02 2.25
CA THR A 63 6.34 9.94 2.71
C THR A 63 7.19 8.91 1.94
N GLY A 64 6.61 8.18 0.98
CA GLY A 64 7.27 7.15 0.17
C GLY A 64 7.28 5.75 0.78
N LYS A 65 6.71 5.54 1.96
CA LYS A 65 6.59 4.21 2.57
C LYS A 65 5.44 3.42 1.95
N ASP A 66 5.60 2.11 1.86
CA ASP A 66 4.61 1.25 1.24
C ASP A 66 3.35 1.12 2.14
N PHE A 67 2.20 1.41 1.55
CA PHE A 67 0.84 1.14 2.04
C PHE A 67 0.18 0.12 1.11
N PRO A 68 0.58 -1.16 1.18
CA PRO A 68 0.15 -2.14 0.20
C PRO A 68 -1.36 -2.27 0.12
N LEU A 69 -1.86 -2.11 -1.10
CA LEU A 69 -3.25 -2.32 -1.49
C LEU A 69 -3.25 -3.04 -2.83
N ILE A 70 -3.87 -4.20 -2.92
CA ILE A 70 -3.94 -5.02 -4.12
C ILE A 70 -5.37 -5.10 -4.61
N GLY A 71 -5.55 -4.98 -5.92
CA GLY A 71 -6.82 -5.19 -6.60
C GLY A 71 -6.66 -6.20 -7.73
N VAL A 72 -7.55 -7.18 -7.79
CA VAL A 72 -7.59 -8.23 -8.80
C VAL A 72 -9.02 -8.44 -9.26
N VAL A 73 -9.24 -8.53 -10.56
CA VAL A 73 -10.49 -9.02 -11.13
C VAL A 73 -10.28 -10.42 -11.67
N LYS A 74 -11.18 -11.33 -11.35
CA LYS A 74 -11.20 -12.70 -11.87
C LYS A 74 -12.39 -12.84 -12.80
N VAL A 75 -12.10 -13.18 -14.06
CA VAL A 75 -13.08 -13.31 -15.14
C VAL A 75 -13.01 -14.71 -15.67
N ASP A 76 -14.11 -15.47 -15.60
CA ASP A 76 -14.19 -16.87 -16.03
C ASP A 76 -13.05 -17.76 -15.51
N GLY A 77 -12.66 -17.52 -14.24
CA GLY A 77 -11.60 -18.25 -13.57
C GLY A 77 -10.18 -17.72 -13.79
N VAL A 78 -9.97 -16.73 -14.67
CA VAL A 78 -8.66 -16.12 -14.92
C VAL A 78 -8.52 -14.82 -14.12
N SER A 79 -7.48 -14.73 -13.30
CA SER A 79 -7.21 -13.55 -12.44
C SER A 79 -6.32 -12.54 -13.18
N TYR A 80 -6.72 -11.26 -13.11
CA TYR A 80 -5.97 -10.11 -13.67
C TYR A 80 -5.73 -9.10 -12.56
N ARG A 81 -4.47 -8.91 -12.15
CA ARG A 81 -4.09 -7.90 -11.16
C ARG A 81 -4.08 -6.52 -11.83
N PHE A 82 -4.88 -5.60 -11.32
CA PHE A 82 -4.99 -4.23 -11.85
C PHE A 82 -4.40 -3.17 -10.93
N MET A 83 -4.10 -3.50 -9.65
CA MET A 83 -3.60 -2.54 -8.67
C MET A 83 -2.60 -3.18 -7.72
N GLY A 84 -1.54 -2.42 -7.39
CA GLY A 84 -0.51 -2.80 -6.43
C GLY A 84 0.40 -3.92 -6.92
N THR A 85 1.37 -4.28 -6.12
CA THR A 85 2.33 -5.36 -6.39
C THR A 85 2.25 -6.43 -5.31
N GLU A 86 2.48 -7.68 -5.69
CA GLU A 86 2.62 -8.75 -4.72
C GLU A 86 3.98 -8.61 -4.04
N GLU A 87 3.97 -8.42 -2.72
CA GLU A 87 5.19 -8.54 -1.94
C GLU A 87 5.59 -10.01 -1.87
N LEU A 88 6.83 -10.27 -2.24
CA LEU A 88 7.41 -11.59 -2.08
C LEU A 88 7.80 -11.78 -0.62
N GLU A 89 7.46 -12.93 -0.05
CA GLU A 89 8.01 -13.31 1.26
C GLU A 89 9.52 -13.46 1.13
N MET A 90 10.25 -12.76 2.00
CA MET A 90 11.70 -12.76 1.97
C MET A 90 12.27 -13.75 2.99
N ASN A 91 13.43 -14.30 2.66
CA ASN A 91 14.22 -15.17 3.51
C ASN A 91 15.61 -14.56 3.69
N ALA A 92 16.01 -14.29 4.92
CA ALA A 92 17.36 -13.80 5.21
C ALA A 92 18.37 -14.92 4.97
N ILE A 93 19.29 -14.69 4.03
CA ILE A 93 20.45 -15.58 3.81
C ILE A 93 21.68 -15.08 4.55
N VAL A 94 21.70 -13.79 4.89
CA VAL A 94 22.65 -13.14 5.78
C VAL A 94 21.83 -12.26 6.72
N PRO A 95 21.62 -12.62 7.99
CA PRO A 95 20.70 -11.92 8.88
C PRO A 95 21.22 -10.52 9.28
N THR A 96 20.33 -9.55 9.43
CA THR A 96 20.58 -8.32 10.20
C THR A 96 20.55 -8.63 11.71
N SER A 97 20.94 -7.68 12.56
CA SER A 97 20.91 -7.88 14.02
C SER A 97 19.52 -8.12 14.61
N GLN A 98 18.48 -7.79 13.86
CA GLN A 98 17.08 -8.05 14.24
C GLN A 98 16.62 -9.47 13.88
N GLN A 99 17.25 -10.08 12.88
CA GLN A 99 16.93 -11.42 12.38
C GLN A 99 17.83 -12.50 12.99
N GLY A 100 19.01 -12.11 13.50
CA GLY A 100 19.94 -13.03 14.13
C GLY A 100 21.24 -12.36 14.57
N ASP A 101 21.96 -13.01 15.47
CA ASP A 101 23.26 -12.53 15.90
C ASP A 101 24.29 -12.64 14.77
N TRP A 102 25.13 -11.61 14.63
CA TRP A 102 26.26 -11.64 13.73
C TRP A 102 27.48 -10.94 14.31
N THR A 103 28.64 -11.23 13.79
CA THR A 103 29.91 -10.59 14.16
C THR A 103 30.59 -10.04 12.93
N GLY A 104 31.31 -8.93 13.09
CA GLY A 104 32.12 -8.33 12.06
C GLY A 104 33.45 -7.79 12.59
N ARG A 105 34.42 -7.66 11.71
CA ARG A 105 35.66 -6.93 12.00
C ARG A 105 35.44 -5.46 11.68
N TYR A 106 35.93 -4.56 12.53
CA TYR A 106 35.73 -3.14 12.37
C TYR A 106 36.95 -2.31 12.78
N THR A 107 37.05 -1.13 12.22
CA THR A 107 38.01 -0.09 12.61
C THR A 107 37.35 1.28 12.54
N THR A 108 37.84 2.20 13.35
CA THR A 108 37.45 3.63 13.31
C THR A 108 38.54 4.50 12.68
N GLU A 109 39.65 3.90 12.28
CA GLU A 109 40.71 4.54 11.51
C GLU A 109 40.53 4.20 10.04
N LYS A 110 40.71 5.21 9.16
CA LYS A 110 40.50 5.01 7.71
C LYS A 110 41.45 3.93 7.19
N PRO A 111 40.94 2.81 6.68
CA PRO A 111 41.78 1.76 6.14
C PRO A 111 42.47 2.19 4.86
N ALA A 112 43.71 1.68 4.64
CA ALA A 112 44.45 1.88 3.42
C ALA A 112 44.21 0.72 2.44
N GLY A 113 44.39 0.98 1.15
CA GLY A 113 44.26 -0.04 0.11
C GLY A 113 42.82 -0.47 -0.15
N ASP A 114 42.68 -1.65 -0.77
CA ASP A 114 41.39 -2.20 -1.19
C ASP A 114 40.75 -2.99 -0.02
N TRP A 115 40.34 -2.28 1.00
CA TRP A 115 39.76 -2.86 2.23
C TRP A 115 38.40 -3.53 1.99
N THR A 116 37.76 -3.31 0.85
CA THR A 116 36.46 -3.91 0.49
C THR A 116 36.59 -5.27 -0.15
N SER A 117 37.82 -5.63 -0.59
CA SER A 117 38.07 -6.90 -1.28
C SER A 117 38.14 -8.10 -0.34
N ALA A 118 37.88 -9.30 -0.87
CA ALA A 118 37.93 -10.55 -0.12
C ALA A 118 39.36 -10.88 0.37
N GLY A 119 40.41 -10.43 -0.34
CA GLY A 119 41.80 -10.73 -0.01
C GLY A 119 42.48 -9.76 0.98
N TYR A 120 41.74 -8.75 1.46
CA TYR A 120 42.32 -7.77 2.38
C TYR A 120 42.61 -8.37 3.77
N ASP A 121 43.80 -8.09 4.33
CA ASP A 121 44.17 -8.51 5.68
C ASP A 121 43.56 -7.55 6.75
N ASP A 122 42.49 -7.96 7.35
CA ASP A 122 41.81 -7.28 8.46
C ASP A 122 42.13 -7.87 9.84
N SER A 123 43.19 -8.68 9.96
CA SER A 123 43.59 -9.36 11.19
C SER A 123 43.84 -8.43 12.39
N LYS A 124 44.22 -7.19 12.11
CA LYS A 124 44.47 -6.12 13.11
C LYS A 124 43.19 -5.35 13.51
N TRP A 125 42.08 -5.57 12.82
CA TRP A 125 40.84 -4.90 13.18
C TRP A 125 40.23 -5.53 14.42
N LYS A 126 39.44 -4.76 15.16
CA LYS A 126 38.63 -5.29 16.26
C LYS A 126 37.53 -6.19 15.70
N SER A 127 37.10 -7.16 16.50
CA SER A 127 35.98 -8.03 16.16
C SER A 127 34.93 -7.93 17.25
N ASP A 128 33.66 -7.66 16.87
CA ASP A 128 32.57 -7.55 17.81
C ASP A 128 31.22 -7.83 17.15
N ARG A 129 30.14 -7.79 17.95
CA ARG A 129 28.77 -8.07 17.50
C ARG A 129 28.18 -6.86 16.75
N GLY A 130 27.57 -7.11 15.60
CA GLY A 130 26.68 -6.13 14.95
C GLY A 130 25.26 -6.14 15.56
N ALA A 131 24.45 -5.10 15.42
CA ALA A 131 24.76 -3.83 14.77
C ALA A 131 25.72 -2.94 15.58
N PHE A 132 26.37 -2.00 14.88
CA PHE A 132 27.23 -0.98 15.46
C PHE A 132 26.46 0.33 15.57
N GLY A 133 26.57 1.07 16.68
CA GLY A 133 25.87 2.34 16.82
C GLY A 133 26.21 3.08 18.11
N THR A 134 25.59 4.24 18.28
CA THR A 134 25.69 5.02 19.52
C THR A 134 24.75 4.46 20.59
N LYS A 135 24.91 4.92 21.81
CA LYS A 135 24.12 4.45 22.96
C LYS A 135 22.61 4.69 22.76
N GLU A 136 22.25 5.74 22.07
CA GLU A 136 20.85 6.12 21.81
C GLU A 136 20.12 5.12 20.90
N ASN A 137 20.87 4.29 20.17
CA ASN A 137 20.35 3.24 19.32
C ASN A 137 20.28 1.85 20.00
N GLU A 138 20.49 1.76 21.32
CA GLU A 138 20.21 0.54 22.06
C GLU A 138 18.67 0.27 22.15
N PRO A 139 18.21 -0.99 22.14
CA PRO A 139 19.03 -2.22 22.13
C PRO A 139 19.44 -2.71 20.73
N THR A 140 19.17 -2.00 19.64
CA THR A 140 19.54 -2.41 18.28
C THR A 140 21.06 -2.48 18.12
N ALA A 141 21.78 -1.41 18.51
CA ALA A 141 23.24 -1.41 18.55
C ALA A 141 23.75 -2.35 19.65
N LYS A 142 24.55 -3.35 19.26
CA LYS A 142 25.17 -4.32 20.16
C LYS A 142 26.60 -3.93 20.51
N THR A 143 27.27 -3.22 19.60
CA THR A 143 28.62 -2.67 19.81
C THR A 143 28.59 -1.18 19.70
N GLN A 144 29.08 -0.49 20.73
CA GLN A 144 29.12 0.96 20.75
C GLN A 144 30.22 1.50 19.83
N TRP A 145 29.85 2.50 19.04
CA TRP A 145 30.70 3.25 18.13
C TRP A 145 30.55 4.75 18.41
N GLY A 146 31.56 5.36 18.96
CA GLY A 146 31.53 6.76 19.40
C GLY A 146 32.42 7.72 18.58
N THR A 147 32.92 7.29 17.43
CA THR A 147 33.72 8.14 16.52
C THR A 147 32.90 8.55 15.30
N ARG A 148 33.39 9.56 14.55
CA ARG A 148 32.70 10.03 13.35
C ARG A 148 32.52 8.96 12.28
N ASN A 149 33.51 8.07 12.11
CA ASN A 149 33.55 7.11 11.01
C ASN A 149 33.73 5.69 11.57
N ILE A 150 33.14 4.72 10.87
CA ILE A 150 33.36 3.29 11.09
C ILE A 150 33.49 2.58 9.74
N TRP A 151 34.38 1.61 9.68
CA TRP A 151 34.52 0.65 8.58
C TRP A 151 34.32 -0.74 9.14
N VAL A 152 33.40 -1.50 8.54
CA VAL A 152 33.03 -2.83 8.99
C VAL A 152 33.23 -3.82 7.85
N ARG A 153 33.76 -4.98 8.15
CA ARG A 153 33.87 -6.13 7.24
C ARG A 153 33.23 -7.34 7.89
N ARG A 154 32.33 -7.97 7.17
CA ARG A 154 31.61 -9.15 7.60
C ARG A 154 31.88 -10.29 6.63
N MET A 155 32.55 -11.35 7.09
CA MET A 155 32.67 -12.60 6.35
C MET A 155 31.36 -13.36 6.47
N VAL A 156 30.81 -13.77 5.34
CA VAL A 156 29.55 -14.52 5.28
C VAL A 156 29.70 -15.72 4.36
N ASN A 157 29.11 -16.84 4.75
CA ASN A 157 29.08 -18.04 3.91
C ASN A 157 27.68 -18.20 3.32
N ILE A 158 27.58 -18.24 2.00
CA ILE A 158 26.33 -18.47 1.24
C ILE A 158 26.26 -19.95 0.91
N ASP A 159 25.29 -20.65 1.48
CA ASP A 159 25.15 -22.13 1.42
C ASP A 159 24.60 -22.66 0.08
N ARG A 160 24.22 -21.80 -0.85
CA ARG A 160 23.50 -22.14 -2.09
C ARG A 160 23.96 -21.34 -3.30
N ASP A 161 23.66 -21.87 -4.49
CA ASP A 161 23.75 -21.11 -5.74
C ASP A 161 22.64 -20.07 -5.82
N LEU A 162 23.00 -18.83 -6.16
CA LEU A 162 22.09 -17.71 -6.32
C LEU A 162 21.87 -17.31 -7.79
N THR A 163 22.30 -18.13 -8.74
CA THR A 163 22.15 -17.83 -10.17
C THR A 163 20.66 -17.68 -10.53
N GLY A 164 20.31 -16.52 -11.11
CA GLY A 164 18.94 -16.18 -11.50
C GLY A 164 18.01 -15.80 -10.32
N ILE A 165 18.52 -15.79 -9.09
CA ILE A 165 17.75 -15.38 -7.91
C ILE A 165 18.06 -13.91 -7.60
N PRO A 166 17.06 -13.03 -7.52
CA PRO A 166 17.27 -11.66 -7.10
C PRO A 166 17.68 -11.62 -5.62
N VAL A 167 18.75 -10.91 -5.32
CA VAL A 167 19.24 -10.71 -3.94
C VAL A 167 19.02 -9.26 -3.54
N TYR A 168 18.67 -9.04 -2.30
CA TYR A 168 18.38 -7.72 -1.74
C TYR A 168 19.29 -7.46 -0.54
N LEU A 169 19.83 -6.24 -0.47
CA LEU A 169 20.47 -5.70 0.72
C LEU A 169 19.39 -5.15 1.64
N GLU A 170 19.34 -5.64 2.86
CA GLU A 170 18.58 -5.02 3.96
C GLU A 170 19.56 -4.29 4.88
N PHE A 171 19.25 -3.04 5.23
CA PHE A 171 20.15 -2.24 6.07
C PHE A 171 19.41 -1.20 6.92
N SER A 172 20.07 -0.83 8.00
CA SER A 172 19.76 0.35 8.80
C SER A 172 21.03 1.17 8.96
N ASN A 173 20.97 2.47 8.72
CA ASN A 173 22.10 3.39 8.83
C ASN A 173 21.66 4.75 9.36
N ASP A 174 22.62 5.44 10.00
CA ASP A 174 22.52 6.82 10.44
C ASP A 174 23.97 7.37 10.57
N ASP A 175 24.48 8.29 9.75
CA ASP A 175 23.91 8.98 8.57
C ASP A 175 24.27 8.32 7.22
N ASP A 176 25.44 8.74 6.61
CA ASP A 176 25.89 8.34 5.26
C ASP A 176 26.58 6.99 5.30
N ALA A 177 26.02 6.01 4.60
CA ALA A 177 26.61 4.67 4.50
C ALA A 177 26.85 4.24 3.04
N VAL A 178 27.93 3.49 2.83
CA VAL A 178 28.25 2.85 1.54
C VAL A 178 28.52 1.38 1.79
N PHE A 179 27.89 0.52 0.97
CA PHE A 179 27.97 -0.93 1.09
C PHE A 179 28.67 -1.55 -0.11
N TYR A 180 29.41 -2.63 0.13
CA TYR A 180 30.22 -3.35 -0.86
C TYR A 180 30.06 -4.86 -0.70
N ILE A 181 30.16 -5.61 -1.80
CA ILE A 181 30.31 -7.07 -1.81
C ILE A 181 31.57 -7.42 -2.62
N ASN A 182 32.53 -8.15 -2.01
CA ASN A 182 33.76 -8.62 -2.63
C ASN A 182 34.50 -7.53 -3.43
N GLY A 183 34.51 -6.30 -2.94
CA GLY A 183 35.17 -5.14 -3.58
C GLY A 183 34.26 -4.29 -4.48
N VAL A 184 33.08 -4.79 -4.87
CA VAL A 184 32.14 -4.06 -5.72
C VAL A 184 31.18 -3.24 -4.86
N LYS A 185 31.05 -1.93 -5.16
CA LYS A 185 30.07 -1.05 -4.52
C LYS A 185 28.66 -1.46 -4.93
N ILE A 186 27.77 -1.64 -3.95
CA ILE A 186 26.40 -2.09 -4.20
C ILE A 186 25.35 -1.01 -3.91
N HIS A 187 25.59 -0.15 -2.91
CA HIS A 187 24.64 0.91 -2.55
C HIS A 187 25.36 2.03 -1.80
N GLY A 188 24.83 3.25 -1.90
CA GLY A 188 25.21 4.40 -1.10
C GLY A 188 23.98 5.19 -0.71
N THR A 189 23.87 5.60 0.56
CA THR A 189 22.65 6.18 1.10
C THR A 189 22.59 7.70 0.98
N GLY A 190 23.77 8.36 0.89
CA GLY A 190 23.86 9.78 1.18
C GLY A 190 23.53 10.06 2.65
N THR A 191 23.45 11.34 3.01
CA THR A 191 23.15 11.75 4.40
C THR A 191 21.68 11.51 4.72
N THR A 192 21.34 10.28 5.07
CA THR A 192 19.96 9.86 5.40
C THR A 192 19.97 8.84 6.51
N CYS A 193 18.98 8.92 7.41
CA CYS A 193 18.67 7.88 8.36
C CYS A 193 17.71 6.87 7.72
N ASN A 194 18.08 5.60 7.67
CA ASN A 194 17.23 4.52 7.17
C ASN A 194 17.09 3.43 8.23
N LYS A 195 15.88 2.87 8.35
CA LYS A 195 15.60 1.70 9.19
C LYS A 195 15.01 0.58 8.35
N ASN A 196 15.66 -0.59 8.39
CA ASN A 196 15.22 -1.81 7.69
C ASN A 196 14.89 -1.56 6.21
N LYS A 197 15.69 -0.74 5.56
CA LYS A 197 15.51 -0.45 4.14
C LYS A 197 16.00 -1.62 3.31
N VAL A 198 15.22 -1.98 2.30
CA VAL A 198 15.52 -3.08 1.40
C VAL A 198 15.75 -2.52 0.00
N VAL A 199 16.88 -2.87 -0.62
CA VAL A 199 17.21 -2.49 -1.98
C VAL A 199 17.70 -3.70 -2.77
N LYS A 200 17.25 -3.84 -4.02
CA LYS A 200 17.74 -4.90 -4.91
C LYS A 200 19.21 -4.68 -5.24
N LEU A 201 20.01 -5.73 -5.21
CA LEU A 201 21.40 -5.66 -5.63
C LEU A 201 21.48 -5.41 -7.14
N PRO A 202 22.44 -4.55 -7.59
CA PRO A 202 22.72 -4.38 -9.01
C PRO A 202 23.38 -5.63 -9.60
N ASP A 203 23.30 -5.79 -10.92
CA ASP A 203 23.81 -6.98 -11.62
C ASP A 203 25.32 -7.17 -11.43
N GLU A 204 26.09 -6.09 -11.31
CA GLU A 204 27.52 -6.13 -11.05
C GLU A 204 27.85 -6.74 -9.68
N ALA A 205 26.99 -6.53 -8.68
CA ALA A 205 27.13 -7.15 -7.36
C ALA A 205 26.76 -8.63 -7.39
N LEU A 206 25.70 -8.99 -8.14
CA LEU A 206 25.33 -10.39 -8.33
C LEU A 206 26.42 -11.18 -9.05
N ALA A 207 27.15 -10.56 -9.98
CA ALA A 207 28.25 -11.21 -10.70
C ALA A 207 29.45 -11.61 -9.82
N VAL A 208 29.65 -10.92 -8.68
CA VAL A 208 30.75 -11.21 -7.75
C VAL A 208 30.31 -11.97 -6.50
N LEU A 209 29.01 -12.07 -6.25
CA LEU A 209 28.45 -12.86 -5.17
C LEU A 209 28.49 -14.34 -5.54
N LYS A 210 29.04 -15.19 -4.68
CA LYS A 210 29.27 -16.61 -4.99
C LYS A 210 28.77 -17.52 -3.87
N GLN A 211 28.52 -18.75 -4.18
CA GLN A 211 28.36 -19.80 -3.19
C GLN A 211 29.67 -19.95 -2.41
N GLY A 212 29.61 -20.12 -1.09
CA GLY A 212 30.75 -20.14 -0.18
C GLY A 212 31.03 -18.77 0.45
N ASP A 213 32.32 -18.48 0.71
CA ASP A 213 32.73 -17.31 1.48
C ASP A 213 32.73 -16.03 0.64
N ASN A 214 32.07 -15.00 1.18
CA ASN A 214 31.98 -13.65 0.63
C ASN A 214 32.32 -12.64 1.74
N ILE A 215 32.75 -11.45 1.33
CA ILE A 215 32.90 -10.29 2.20
C ILE A 215 31.80 -9.28 1.88
N ILE A 216 31.01 -8.93 2.88
CA ILE A 216 30.18 -7.74 2.83
C ILE A 216 30.88 -6.67 3.67
N ALA A 217 31.19 -5.55 3.05
CA ALA A 217 31.87 -4.44 3.71
C ALA A 217 30.99 -3.20 3.70
N ALA A 218 31.09 -2.38 4.74
CA ALA A 218 30.36 -1.14 4.85
C ALA A 218 31.22 -0.07 5.52
N GLU A 219 31.07 1.17 5.05
CA GLU A 219 31.52 2.37 5.78
C GLU A 219 30.31 3.19 6.17
N CYS A 220 30.37 3.82 7.34
CA CYS A 220 29.37 4.77 7.78
C CYS A 220 30.03 6.02 8.35
N ILE A 221 29.53 7.18 7.94
CA ILE A 221 29.99 8.49 8.39
C ILE A 221 28.85 9.13 9.16
N ASN A 222 29.06 9.33 10.47
CA ASN A 222 28.13 10.04 11.34
C ASN A 222 28.77 11.38 11.75
N PRO A 223 28.42 12.51 11.11
CA PRO A 223 29.00 13.80 11.44
C PRO A 223 28.55 14.35 12.78
N VAL A 224 27.31 14.13 13.18
CA VAL A 224 26.71 14.57 14.45
C VAL A 224 25.51 13.70 14.79
N GLY A 225 25.25 13.54 16.09
CA GLY A 225 24.04 12.85 16.56
C GLY A 225 24.20 11.35 16.73
N ASN A 226 23.13 10.65 16.50
CA ASN A 226 23.03 9.21 16.66
C ASN A 226 23.68 8.52 15.45
N GLY A 227 24.40 7.44 15.70
CA GLY A 227 24.99 6.60 14.65
C GLY A 227 24.43 5.19 14.69
N LEU A 228 24.16 4.60 13.54
CA LEU A 228 23.73 3.22 13.39
C LEU A 228 24.27 2.61 12.09
N LEU A 229 24.71 1.35 12.16
CA LEU A 229 25.08 0.56 10.99
C LEU A 229 24.72 -0.91 11.23
N ASP A 230 23.73 -1.40 10.50
CA ASP A 230 23.32 -2.80 10.44
C ASP A 230 23.04 -3.20 8.99
N PHE A 231 23.37 -4.43 8.60
CA PHE A 231 23.13 -4.89 7.24
C PHE A 231 23.12 -6.41 7.12
N GLY A 232 22.34 -6.88 6.15
CA GLY A 232 22.18 -8.29 5.80
C GLY A 232 21.77 -8.47 4.35
N LEU A 233 21.62 -9.72 3.92
CA LEU A 233 21.12 -10.08 2.59
C LEU A 233 19.91 -10.97 2.70
N GLN A 234 18.94 -10.77 1.80
CA GLN A 234 17.76 -11.60 1.71
C GLN A 234 17.42 -11.92 0.27
N ILE A 235 16.72 -13.03 0.09
CA ILE A 235 16.19 -13.51 -1.18
C ILE A 235 14.69 -13.80 -1.05
N PRO A 236 13.92 -13.75 -2.15
CA PRO A 236 12.55 -14.24 -2.13
C PRO A 236 12.49 -15.73 -1.78
N LYS A 237 11.53 -16.14 -0.96
CA LYS A 237 11.24 -17.54 -0.70
C LYS A 237 10.76 -18.28 -1.96
N HIS A 238 9.98 -17.56 -2.78
CA HIS A 238 9.46 -18.02 -4.05
C HIS A 238 9.62 -16.90 -5.08
N LEU A 239 9.95 -17.25 -6.32
CA LEU A 239 10.12 -16.26 -7.41
C LEU A 239 8.80 -15.95 -8.13
N GLU A 240 7.83 -16.87 -8.03
CA GLU A 240 6.56 -16.74 -8.72
C GLU A 240 5.56 -15.96 -7.87
N THR A 241 4.88 -15.05 -8.52
CA THR A 241 3.70 -14.36 -7.97
C THR A 241 2.49 -15.30 -8.06
N VAL A 242 1.51 -15.12 -7.18
CA VAL A 242 0.28 -15.91 -7.18
C VAL A 242 -0.62 -15.52 -8.35
N PHE A 243 -0.67 -14.21 -8.67
CA PHE A 243 -1.44 -13.70 -9.79
C PHE A 243 -0.58 -13.67 -11.05
N GLY A 244 -0.76 -14.68 -11.91
CA GLY A 244 0.05 -14.88 -13.12
C GLY A 244 -0.14 -13.82 -14.21
N ASN A 245 -1.29 -13.08 -14.22
CA ASN A 245 -1.60 -12.06 -15.21
C ASN A 245 -1.80 -10.69 -14.56
N THR A 246 -1.38 -9.66 -15.30
CA THR A 246 -1.77 -8.27 -15.04
C THR A 246 -2.83 -7.81 -16.04
N ALA A 247 -3.70 -6.90 -15.59
CA ALA A 247 -4.59 -6.17 -16.47
C ALA A 247 -3.77 -5.28 -17.44
N VAL A 248 -4.35 -4.92 -18.58
CA VAL A 248 -3.73 -3.95 -19.49
C VAL A 248 -4.35 -2.59 -19.22
N GLN A 249 -3.61 -1.68 -18.58
CA GLN A 249 -4.08 -0.33 -18.33
C GLN A 249 -4.17 0.45 -19.63
N THR A 250 -5.32 1.07 -19.90
CA THR A 250 -5.59 1.85 -21.10
C THR A 250 -5.63 3.35 -20.85
N SER A 251 -5.93 3.77 -19.61
CA SER A 251 -5.87 5.18 -19.23
C SER A 251 -5.68 5.37 -17.73
N ALA A 252 -5.14 6.53 -17.37
CA ALA A 252 -5.21 7.14 -16.06
C ALA A 252 -5.66 8.59 -16.25
N ASP A 253 -6.52 9.10 -15.36
CA ASP A 253 -7.10 10.42 -15.44
C ASP A 253 -7.33 10.98 -14.03
N VAL A 254 -6.68 12.11 -13.71
CA VAL A 254 -6.78 12.77 -12.40
C VAL A 254 -7.75 13.94 -12.52
N GLN A 255 -8.77 13.90 -11.68
CA GLN A 255 -9.74 14.95 -11.51
C GLN A 255 -9.66 15.53 -10.09
N PRO A 256 -10.25 16.68 -9.78
CA PRO A 256 -10.11 17.33 -8.47
C PRO A 256 -10.48 16.47 -7.27
N MET A 257 -11.53 15.65 -7.37
CA MET A 257 -11.98 14.76 -6.30
C MET A 257 -11.87 13.27 -6.64
N GLN A 258 -11.42 12.95 -7.86
CA GLN A 258 -11.42 11.57 -8.36
C GLN A 258 -10.18 11.26 -9.16
N THR A 259 -9.73 9.99 -9.08
CA THR A 259 -8.72 9.43 -9.98
C THR A 259 -9.30 8.23 -10.68
N HIS A 260 -9.34 8.25 -12.01
CA HIS A 260 -9.95 7.23 -12.84
C HIS A 260 -8.89 6.41 -13.56
N TYR A 261 -9.05 5.09 -13.54
CA TYR A 261 -8.26 4.16 -14.32
C TYR A 261 -9.15 3.29 -15.19
N ALA A 262 -8.69 2.95 -16.37
CA ALA A 262 -9.35 1.98 -17.23
C ALA A 262 -8.36 0.87 -17.62
N PHE A 263 -8.90 -0.35 -17.72
CA PHE A 263 -8.13 -1.55 -18.02
C PHE A 263 -8.92 -2.47 -18.95
N THR A 264 -8.18 -3.31 -19.69
CA THR A 264 -8.70 -4.49 -20.35
C THR A 264 -8.25 -5.73 -19.59
N CYS A 265 -9.19 -6.62 -19.26
CA CYS A 265 -8.97 -7.85 -18.49
C CYS A 265 -9.62 -9.04 -19.23
N GLY A 266 -8.91 -9.62 -20.19
CA GLY A 266 -9.49 -10.64 -21.08
C GLY A 266 -10.65 -10.08 -21.90
N ASP A 267 -11.84 -10.69 -21.77
CA ASP A 267 -13.04 -10.31 -22.53
C ASP A 267 -13.88 -9.22 -21.84
N VAL A 268 -13.36 -8.57 -20.80
CA VAL A 268 -14.04 -7.44 -20.14
C VAL A 268 -13.18 -6.19 -20.08
N ASP A 269 -13.82 -5.04 -20.05
CA ASP A 269 -13.24 -3.76 -19.65
C ASP A 269 -13.53 -3.53 -18.17
N LEU A 270 -12.51 -3.04 -17.44
CA LEU A 270 -12.61 -2.66 -16.04
C LEU A 270 -12.31 -1.17 -15.89
N LYS A 271 -13.20 -0.43 -15.24
CA LYS A 271 -12.95 0.94 -14.79
C LYS A 271 -12.84 0.94 -13.28
N VAL A 272 -11.85 1.66 -12.76
CA VAL A 272 -11.63 1.83 -11.32
C VAL A 272 -11.55 3.32 -11.02
N THR A 273 -12.32 3.78 -10.03
CA THR A 273 -12.37 5.18 -9.62
C THR A 273 -12.13 5.28 -8.12
N PHE A 274 -11.11 6.03 -7.75
CA PHE A 274 -10.90 6.47 -6.38
C PHE A 274 -11.59 7.81 -6.18
N THR A 275 -12.37 7.97 -5.13
CA THR A 275 -13.11 9.20 -4.83
C THR A 275 -12.84 9.67 -3.42
N ALA A 276 -12.35 10.90 -3.29
CA ALA A 276 -12.15 11.62 -2.04
C ALA A 276 -13.05 12.86 -2.02
N PRO A 277 -14.17 12.88 -1.28
CA PRO A 277 -15.12 14.01 -1.29
C PRO A 277 -14.61 15.20 -0.47
N LEU A 278 -13.73 16.03 -1.04
CA LEU A 278 -13.04 17.13 -0.37
C LEU A 278 -13.78 18.47 -0.54
N PHE A 279 -15.05 18.53 -0.11
CA PHE A 279 -15.86 19.76 -0.19
C PHE A 279 -15.51 20.75 0.89
N MET A 280 -14.79 21.81 0.55
CA MET A 280 -14.28 22.82 1.48
C MET A 280 -15.38 23.59 2.24
N GLU A 281 -16.58 23.68 1.66
CA GLU A 281 -17.76 24.33 2.26
C GLU A 281 -18.55 23.43 3.21
N ASP A 282 -18.23 22.14 3.27
CA ASP A 282 -18.92 21.12 4.08
C ASP A 282 -17.93 20.42 5.01
N LEU A 283 -17.58 21.08 6.12
CA LEU A 283 -16.58 20.61 7.07
C LEU A 283 -16.90 19.22 7.65
N LYS A 284 -18.18 18.87 7.76
CA LYS A 284 -18.59 17.56 8.25
C LYS A 284 -18.23 16.47 7.23
N LEU A 285 -18.48 16.73 5.95
CA LEU A 285 -18.12 15.82 4.88
C LEU A 285 -16.61 15.80 4.63
N LEU A 286 -15.96 16.98 4.65
CA LEU A 286 -14.52 17.14 4.49
C LEU A 286 -13.74 16.35 5.55
N SER A 287 -14.24 16.31 6.78
CA SER A 287 -13.59 15.57 7.88
C SER A 287 -14.03 14.12 8.00
N ARG A 288 -15.01 13.66 7.20
CA ARG A 288 -15.49 12.27 7.24
C ARG A 288 -14.35 11.34 6.82
N PRO A 289 -13.96 10.35 7.65
CA PRO A 289 -12.75 9.56 7.41
C PRO A 289 -13.01 8.40 6.44
N VAL A 290 -13.62 8.69 5.28
CA VAL A 290 -14.06 7.69 4.30
C VAL A 290 -13.78 8.14 2.88
N ASN A 291 -13.03 7.34 2.14
CA ASN A 291 -12.88 7.42 0.69
C ASN A 291 -13.51 6.19 0.02
N TYR A 292 -13.77 6.28 -1.28
CA TYR A 292 -14.40 5.20 -2.04
C TYR A 292 -13.47 4.68 -3.11
N LEU A 293 -13.49 3.37 -3.31
CA LEU A 293 -12.96 2.70 -4.47
C LEU A 293 -14.13 2.03 -5.20
N THR A 294 -14.52 2.62 -6.32
CA THR A 294 -15.60 2.12 -7.19
C THR A 294 -14.99 1.36 -8.35
N TYR A 295 -15.61 0.27 -8.77
CA TYR A 295 -15.23 -0.44 -9.98
C TYR A 295 -16.45 -0.77 -10.83
N SER A 296 -16.24 -0.76 -12.16
CA SER A 296 -17.25 -1.18 -13.13
C SER A 296 -16.62 -2.17 -14.09
N VAL A 297 -17.28 -3.30 -14.30
CA VAL A 297 -16.88 -4.33 -15.27
C VAL A 297 -17.92 -4.35 -16.38
N ALA A 298 -17.46 -4.35 -17.62
CA ALA A 298 -18.32 -4.40 -18.81
C ALA A 298 -17.79 -5.44 -19.81
N ALA A 299 -18.67 -6.34 -20.27
CA ALA A 299 -18.34 -7.35 -21.28
C ALA A 299 -18.06 -6.69 -22.64
N ARG A 300 -16.95 -7.05 -23.29
CA ARG A 300 -16.52 -6.55 -24.60
C ARG A 300 -17.14 -7.34 -25.75
N ASP A 301 -17.48 -8.59 -25.52
CA ASP A 301 -18.03 -9.53 -26.49
C ASP A 301 -19.57 -9.67 -26.43
N GLY A 302 -20.21 -8.95 -25.49
CA GLY A 302 -21.67 -8.94 -25.29
C GLY A 302 -22.22 -10.19 -24.57
N ARG A 303 -21.38 -11.10 -24.12
CA ARG A 303 -21.75 -12.28 -23.32
C ARG A 303 -21.71 -11.97 -21.82
N GLU A 304 -22.28 -12.86 -21.01
CA GLU A 304 -22.12 -12.82 -19.55
C GLU A 304 -20.84 -13.55 -19.18
N HIS A 305 -20.08 -12.96 -18.25
CA HIS A 305 -18.87 -13.52 -17.66
C HIS A 305 -19.04 -13.70 -16.17
N GLU A 306 -18.46 -14.74 -15.61
CA GLU A 306 -18.38 -14.91 -14.16
C GLU A 306 -17.33 -13.95 -13.60
N VAL A 307 -17.75 -13.05 -12.72
CA VAL A 307 -16.91 -11.94 -12.22
C VAL A 307 -16.79 -11.98 -10.71
N GLU A 308 -15.55 -12.00 -10.23
CA GLU A 308 -15.19 -11.80 -8.83
C GLU A 308 -14.13 -10.69 -8.75
N VAL A 309 -14.23 -9.83 -7.73
CA VAL A 309 -13.23 -8.77 -7.49
C VAL A 309 -12.65 -8.92 -6.10
N TYR A 310 -11.33 -9.03 -6.04
CA TYR A 310 -10.53 -9.20 -4.84
C TYR A 310 -9.82 -7.91 -4.46
N PHE A 311 -9.87 -7.56 -3.19
CA PHE A 311 -9.08 -6.50 -2.60
C PHE A 311 -8.32 -7.02 -1.39
N GLU A 312 -7.05 -6.62 -1.27
CA GLU A 312 -6.20 -6.97 -0.13
C GLU A 312 -5.48 -5.72 0.37
N ALA A 313 -5.52 -5.49 1.68
CA ALA A 313 -4.78 -4.43 2.33
C ALA A 313 -3.85 -4.99 3.41
N SER A 314 -2.66 -4.40 3.52
CA SER A 314 -1.69 -4.73 4.56
C SER A 314 -1.99 -3.96 5.86
N PRO A 315 -1.65 -4.50 7.04
CA PRO A 315 -1.67 -3.76 8.30
C PRO A 315 -0.79 -2.50 8.30
N ARG A 316 0.14 -2.36 7.37
CA ARG A 316 1.01 -1.17 7.25
C ARG A 316 0.27 0.16 7.12
N TRP A 317 -1.00 0.12 6.73
CA TRP A 317 -1.87 1.29 6.73
C TRP A 317 -2.07 1.92 8.12
N ALA A 318 -1.80 1.15 9.18
CA ALA A 318 -1.94 1.59 10.58
C ALA A 318 -0.65 1.36 11.40
N LEU A 319 0.50 1.35 10.74
CA LEU A 319 1.81 1.13 11.35
C LEU A 319 2.81 2.22 10.88
N ASP A 320 3.59 2.75 11.82
CA ASP A 320 4.73 3.61 11.48
C ASP A 320 5.87 2.80 10.85
N GLN A 321 6.13 1.60 11.41
CA GLN A 321 7.20 0.72 10.95
C GLN A 321 6.67 -0.68 10.62
N PRO A 322 7.19 -1.33 9.57
CA PRO A 322 6.68 -2.63 9.10
C PRO A 322 6.86 -3.77 10.09
N TYR A 323 7.74 -3.64 11.09
CA TYR A 323 7.98 -4.64 12.12
C TYR A 323 7.08 -4.49 13.36
N GLN A 324 6.29 -3.40 13.46
CA GLN A 324 5.32 -3.23 14.56
C GLN A 324 4.26 -4.32 14.48
N GLN A 325 3.83 -4.77 15.64
CA GLN A 325 2.76 -5.75 15.71
C GLN A 325 1.41 -5.11 15.47
N SER A 326 0.58 -5.77 14.69
CA SER A 326 -0.79 -5.36 14.40
C SER A 326 -1.81 -6.38 14.89
N ALA A 327 -3.05 -5.92 14.99
CA ALA A 327 -4.23 -6.75 15.18
C ALA A 327 -5.22 -6.47 14.05
N SER A 328 -5.50 -7.49 13.24
CA SER A 328 -6.45 -7.42 12.13
C SER A 328 -7.61 -8.36 12.39
N LYS A 329 -8.84 -7.92 12.07
CA LYS A 329 -10.06 -8.74 12.18
C LYS A 329 -11.12 -8.35 11.16
N GLY A 330 -12.05 -9.27 10.90
CA GLY A 330 -13.29 -9.01 10.19
C GLY A 330 -14.50 -9.12 11.11
N TYR A 331 -15.54 -8.32 10.87
CA TYR A 331 -16.82 -8.39 11.57
C TYR A 331 -17.94 -7.77 10.73
N GLU A 332 -19.18 -8.02 11.10
CA GLU A 332 -20.35 -7.51 10.42
C GLU A 332 -21.15 -6.57 11.33
N ALA A 333 -21.62 -5.45 10.77
CA ALA A 333 -22.55 -4.54 11.44
C ALA A 333 -23.44 -3.83 10.40
N ASP A 334 -24.71 -3.67 10.71
CA ASP A 334 -25.69 -2.89 9.93
C ASP A 334 -25.72 -3.19 8.42
N GLY A 335 -25.56 -4.47 8.06
CA GLY A 335 -25.56 -4.93 6.66
C GLY A 335 -24.25 -4.68 5.89
N LEU A 336 -23.21 -4.21 6.57
CA LEU A 336 -21.88 -4.04 6.05
C LEU A 336 -20.91 -5.05 6.66
N LEU A 337 -19.90 -5.40 5.90
CA LEU A 337 -18.73 -6.14 6.33
C LEU A 337 -17.57 -5.17 6.54
N TYR A 338 -16.92 -5.28 7.68
CA TYR A 338 -15.78 -4.49 8.10
C TYR A 338 -14.55 -5.37 8.23
N LEU A 339 -13.45 -4.99 7.57
CA LEU A 339 -12.12 -5.46 7.87
C LEU A 339 -11.38 -4.33 8.54
N LYS A 340 -10.85 -4.58 9.73
CA LYS A 340 -10.22 -3.59 10.61
C LYS A 340 -8.81 -4.02 10.96
N SER A 341 -7.86 -3.10 10.90
CA SER A 341 -6.48 -3.31 11.35
C SER A 341 -5.95 -2.11 12.11
N GLY A 342 -5.16 -2.36 13.14
CA GLY A 342 -4.48 -1.33 13.92
C GLY A 342 -3.20 -1.84 14.56
N SER A 343 -2.30 -0.93 14.96
CA SER A 343 -1.16 -1.27 15.82
C SER A 343 -1.64 -1.81 17.18
N LYS A 344 -0.97 -2.81 17.73
CA LYS A 344 -1.25 -3.26 19.09
C LYS A 344 -0.82 -2.25 20.16
N GLU A 345 0.21 -1.48 19.88
CA GLU A 345 0.79 -0.53 20.83
C GLU A 345 -0.08 0.72 21.01
N GLN A 346 -0.79 1.15 19.95
CA GLN A 346 -1.65 2.34 19.98
C GLN A 346 -0.97 3.58 20.58
N ASN A 347 0.18 3.97 20.01
CA ASN A 347 1.02 5.08 20.48
C ASN A 347 0.41 6.45 20.12
N ILE A 348 -0.76 6.76 20.69
CA ILE A 348 -1.56 7.94 20.33
C ILE A 348 -0.75 9.22 20.46
N LEU A 349 -0.45 9.87 19.31
CA LEU A 349 0.30 11.13 19.24
C LEU A 349 1.61 11.14 20.05
N ALA A 350 2.26 9.98 20.18
CA ALA A 350 3.42 9.79 21.05
C ALA A 350 4.75 10.24 20.43
N LYS A 351 4.76 10.47 19.11
CA LYS A 351 5.96 10.83 18.35
C LYS A 351 5.76 12.16 17.62
N GLN A 352 6.86 12.83 17.31
CA GLN A 352 6.91 13.99 16.44
C GLN A 352 8.10 13.88 15.50
N GLY A 353 7.99 14.43 14.28
CA GLY A 353 9.02 14.38 13.25
C GLY A 353 8.41 14.46 11.86
N ASP A 354 9.26 14.42 10.84
CA ASP A 354 8.86 14.63 9.45
C ASP A 354 8.56 13.32 8.69
N ASP A 355 9.15 12.19 9.14
CA ASP A 355 8.97 10.88 8.50
C ASP A 355 8.23 9.90 9.43
N LEU A 356 7.02 10.29 9.83
CA LEU A 356 6.16 9.49 10.68
C LEU A 356 4.89 9.06 9.93
N ARG A 357 4.42 7.86 10.23
CA ARG A 357 3.10 7.33 9.87
C ARG A 357 2.34 7.10 11.16
N ILE A 358 1.03 7.05 11.03
CA ILE A 358 0.17 6.77 12.17
C ILE A 358 0.36 5.33 12.66
N ASP A 359 0.57 5.14 13.96
CA ASP A 359 0.63 3.84 14.62
C ASP A 359 -0.37 3.76 15.80
N TRP A 360 -1.45 4.50 15.68
CA TRP A 360 -2.63 4.45 16.55
C TRP A 360 -3.90 4.56 15.72
N GLY A 361 -5.05 4.28 16.31
CA GLY A 361 -6.31 4.21 15.57
C GLY A 361 -6.38 2.97 14.68
N TYR A 362 -7.25 3.01 13.68
CA TYR A 362 -7.58 1.81 12.90
C TYR A 362 -7.89 2.15 11.45
N PHE A 363 -7.28 1.40 10.54
CA PHE A 363 -7.63 1.36 9.13
C PHE A 363 -8.80 0.39 8.91
N TYR A 364 -9.70 0.76 7.99
CA TYR A 364 -10.87 -0.03 7.61
C TYR A 364 -10.97 -0.22 6.11
N MET A 365 -11.33 -1.44 5.71
CA MET A 365 -11.82 -1.77 4.38
C MET A 365 -13.22 -2.34 4.53
N VAL A 366 -14.23 -1.71 3.89
CA VAL A 366 -15.65 -1.99 4.14
C VAL A 366 -16.39 -2.20 2.84
N ALA A 367 -17.29 -3.19 2.81
CA ALA A 367 -18.16 -3.49 1.67
C ALA A 367 -19.57 -3.86 2.13
N GLY A 368 -20.53 -3.90 1.20
CA GLY A 368 -21.83 -4.52 1.47
C GLY A 368 -21.64 -5.99 1.86
N LYS A 369 -22.38 -6.47 2.86
CA LYS A 369 -22.28 -7.85 3.34
C LYS A 369 -22.63 -8.89 2.28
N GLU A 370 -23.65 -8.62 1.48
CA GLU A 370 -24.16 -9.58 0.50
C GLU A 370 -23.11 -9.90 -0.57
N ASN A 371 -22.93 -11.18 -0.90
CA ASN A 371 -21.97 -11.67 -1.88
C ASN A 371 -20.51 -11.28 -1.59
N THR A 372 -20.18 -11.09 -0.30
CA THR A 372 -18.82 -10.78 0.15
C THR A 372 -18.27 -11.91 0.99
N ALA A 373 -17.14 -12.47 0.55
CA ALA A 373 -16.28 -13.31 1.36
C ALA A 373 -15.09 -12.51 1.87
N TYR A 374 -14.55 -12.88 3.03
CA TYR A 374 -13.38 -12.21 3.60
C TYR A 374 -12.48 -13.18 4.36
N SER A 375 -11.24 -12.81 4.52
CA SER A 375 -10.29 -13.52 5.39
C SER A 375 -9.18 -12.60 5.86
N VAL A 376 -8.55 -12.97 6.97
CA VAL A 376 -7.37 -12.30 7.52
C VAL A 376 -6.27 -13.33 7.69
N GLY A 377 -5.06 -13.05 7.22
CA GLY A 377 -3.98 -14.02 7.33
C GLY A 377 -2.73 -13.68 6.51
N ASN A 378 -1.96 -14.70 6.22
CA ASN A 378 -0.77 -14.58 5.37
C ASN A 378 -1.17 -14.20 3.93
N SER A 379 -0.52 -13.19 3.37
CA SER A 379 -0.85 -12.64 2.04
C SER A 379 -0.79 -13.68 0.92
N THR A 380 0.24 -14.52 0.90
CA THR A 380 0.40 -15.57 -0.12
C THR A 380 -0.72 -16.61 -0.04
N GLU A 381 -1.13 -16.99 1.18
CA GLU A 381 -2.24 -17.93 1.38
C GLU A 381 -3.59 -17.33 0.98
N LEU A 382 -3.83 -16.07 1.36
CA LEU A 382 -5.05 -15.35 0.97
C LEU A 382 -5.22 -15.31 -0.55
N ARG A 383 -4.16 -14.97 -1.28
CA ARG A 383 -4.13 -14.92 -2.75
C ARG A 383 -4.34 -16.29 -3.37
N LYS A 384 -3.65 -17.32 -2.87
CA LYS A 384 -3.84 -18.72 -3.33
C LYS A 384 -5.27 -19.20 -3.11
N ASN A 385 -5.85 -18.90 -1.96
CA ASN A 385 -7.23 -19.23 -1.63
C ASN A 385 -8.22 -18.55 -2.57
N PHE A 386 -7.98 -17.29 -2.93
CA PHE A 386 -8.80 -16.59 -3.92
C PHE A 386 -8.70 -17.22 -5.31
N VAL A 387 -7.48 -17.48 -5.82
CA VAL A 387 -7.29 -18.09 -7.13
C VAL A 387 -7.97 -19.46 -7.20
N ASN A 388 -7.88 -20.25 -6.13
CA ASN A 388 -8.47 -21.58 -6.04
C ASN A 388 -9.98 -21.57 -5.73
N GLY A 389 -10.61 -20.40 -5.47
CA GLY A 389 -12.02 -20.30 -5.10
C GLY A 389 -12.33 -20.86 -3.71
N THR A 390 -11.35 -20.89 -2.82
CA THR A 390 -11.46 -21.44 -1.46
C THR A 390 -11.37 -20.37 -0.35
N LEU A 391 -11.37 -19.09 -0.73
CA LEU A 391 -11.38 -18.00 0.25
C LEU A 391 -12.76 -17.97 0.92
N ASN A 392 -12.82 -18.51 2.13
CA ASN A 392 -14.04 -18.58 2.94
C ASN A 392 -14.01 -17.49 4.01
N SER A 393 -15.18 -16.98 4.36
CA SER A 393 -15.38 -16.09 5.51
C SER A 393 -15.02 -16.84 6.80
N ALA A 394 -13.76 -16.84 7.15
CA ALA A 394 -13.31 -17.29 8.45
C ALA A 394 -13.09 -16.02 9.28
N SER A 395 -13.97 -15.77 10.25
CA SER A 395 -13.63 -14.89 11.34
C SER A 395 -12.49 -15.58 12.09
N LEU A 396 -11.27 -15.13 11.85
CA LEU A 396 -10.22 -15.34 12.82
C LEU A 396 -10.54 -14.37 13.98
N GLU A 397 -11.51 -14.72 14.81
CA GLU A 397 -11.56 -14.32 16.21
C GLU A 397 -10.36 -14.98 16.92
N GLY A 398 -9.17 -14.68 16.45
CA GLY A 398 -7.92 -15.09 16.99
C GLY A 398 -7.14 -13.83 17.27
N GLU A 399 -6.85 -13.59 18.53
CA GLU A 399 -5.85 -12.63 18.96
C GLU A 399 -4.65 -12.73 18.03
N ASP A 400 -4.21 -11.57 17.49
CA ASP A 400 -2.84 -11.35 17.10
C ASP A 400 -2.34 -11.80 15.71
N SER A 401 -3.13 -11.79 14.68
CA SER A 401 -2.50 -11.97 13.38
C SER A 401 -1.98 -10.63 12.84
N ASN A 402 -0.67 -10.53 12.64
CA ASN A 402 -0.04 -9.56 11.73
C ASN A 402 -0.51 -9.83 10.27
N GLY A 403 -1.80 -10.15 10.12
CA GLY A 403 -2.35 -10.64 8.88
C GLY A 403 -2.83 -9.53 7.97
N ASN A 404 -2.59 -9.69 6.67
CA ASN A 404 -3.28 -8.92 5.65
C ASN A 404 -4.78 -9.20 5.70
N MET A 405 -5.55 -8.23 5.30
CA MET A 405 -7.01 -8.32 5.21
C MET A 405 -7.39 -8.46 3.74
N ALA A 406 -8.20 -9.45 3.42
CA ALA A 406 -8.71 -9.66 2.06
C ALA A 406 -10.22 -9.77 2.03
N LEU A 407 -10.84 -9.18 1.02
CA LEU A 407 -12.26 -9.38 0.70
C LEU A 407 -12.44 -9.71 -0.79
N VAL A 408 -13.50 -10.48 -1.08
CA VAL A 408 -13.93 -10.84 -2.43
C VAL A 408 -15.38 -10.43 -2.60
N ARG A 409 -15.66 -9.69 -3.67
CA ARG A 409 -17.01 -9.39 -4.13
C ARG A 409 -17.34 -10.31 -5.28
N SER A 410 -18.33 -11.20 -5.11
CA SER A 410 -18.77 -12.16 -6.13
C SER A 410 -20.03 -11.66 -6.82
N HIS A 411 -19.99 -11.49 -8.14
CA HIS A 411 -21.12 -10.96 -8.93
C HIS A 411 -21.82 -12.05 -9.75
N GLY A 412 -21.25 -13.27 -9.77
CA GLY A 412 -21.75 -14.35 -10.64
C GLY A 412 -21.59 -13.99 -12.12
N LYS A 413 -22.51 -14.50 -12.96
CA LYS A 413 -22.51 -14.21 -14.40
C LYS A 413 -23.21 -12.92 -14.71
N VAL A 414 -22.46 -11.93 -15.19
CA VAL A 414 -22.95 -10.58 -15.51
C VAL A 414 -22.37 -10.10 -16.82
N LYS A 415 -23.12 -9.23 -17.55
CA LYS A 415 -22.60 -8.45 -18.67
C LYS A 415 -21.96 -7.16 -18.19
N ASN A 416 -22.62 -6.51 -17.24
CA ASN A 416 -22.16 -5.27 -16.64
C ASN A 416 -22.42 -5.33 -15.13
N VAL A 417 -21.49 -4.81 -14.36
CA VAL A 417 -21.67 -4.62 -12.92
C VAL A 417 -20.87 -3.40 -12.48
N THR A 418 -21.47 -2.62 -11.57
CA THR A 418 -20.79 -1.54 -10.85
C THR A 418 -20.97 -1.76 -9.36
N ASP A 419 -19.87 -1.71 -8.63
CA ASP A 419 -19.90 -1.86 -7.17
C ASP A 419 -18.75 -1.06 -6.54
N LYS A 420 -18.68 -1.06 -5.21
CA LYS A 420 -17.72 -0.26 -4.44
C LYS A 420 -17.25 -0.95 -3.19
N ILE A 421 -16.08 -0.54 -2.76
CA ILE A 421 -15.63 -0.67 -1.37
C ILE A 421 -15.34 0.71 -0.79
N MET A 422 -15.36 0.80 0.52
CA MET A 422 -14.95 2.01 1.24
C MET A 422 -13.64 1.75 1.98
N LEU A 423 -12.77 2.74 1.98
CA LEU A 423 -11.52 2.76 2.72
C LEU A 423 -11.61 3.90 3.74
N GLY A 424 -11.27 3.62 4.99
CA GLY A 424 -11.40 4.61 6.04
C GLY A 424 -10.35 4.48 7.14
N TYR A 425 -10.23 5.53 7.93
CA TYR A 425 -9.32 5.57 9.05
C TYR A 425 -9.94 6.29 10.25
N ASP A 426 -10.05 5.61 11.39
CA ASP A 426 -10.41 6.24 12.67
C ASP A 426 -9.13 6.51 13.47
N ASP A 427 -8.70 7.75 13.48
CA ASP A 427 -7.49 8.21 14.15
C ASP A 427 -7.67 8.47 15.65
N ILE A 428 -8.89 8.33 16.18
CA ILE A 428 -9.28 8.52 17.58
C ILE A 428 -8.97 9.95 18.08
N TYR A 429 -7.72 10.40 17.93
CA TYR A 429 -7.22 11.74 18.15
C TYR A 429 -6.30 12.16 17.00
N SER A 430 -6.60 13.31 16.39
CA SER A 430 -5.90 13.79 15.19
C SER A 430 -4.67 14.60 15.50
N ILE A 431 -4.74 15.47 16.52
CA ILE A 431 -3.64 16.38 16.87
C ILE A 431 -3.51 16.56 18.38
N GLN A 432 -2.33 16.96 18.82
CA GLN A 432 -2.11 17.47 20.18
C GLN A 432 -1.92 18.99 20.13
N TYR A 433 -2.73 19.71 20.89
CA TYR A 433 -2.70 21.16 20.96
C TYR A 433 -2.54 21.60 22.42
N PHE A 434 -1.43 22.29 22.74
CA PHE A 434 -1.07 22.68 24.11
C PHE A 434 -1.22 21.57 25.16
N GLY A 435 -0.73 20.36 24.81
CA GLY A 435 -0.78 19.20 25.70
C GLY A 435 -2.15 18.50 25.80
N THR A 436 -3.15 18.96 25.03
CA THR A 436 -4.47 18.34 24.96
C THR A 436 -4.64 17.61 23.62
N ASN A 437 -5.00 16.34 23.66
CA ASN A 437 -5.33 15.56 22.45
C ASN A 437 -6.73 15.95 21.95
N LEU A 438 -6.83 16.36 20.70
CA LEU A 438 -8.07 16.75 20.05
C LEU A 438 -8.54 15.65 19.11
N ARG A 439 -9.83 15.34 19.20
CA ARG A 439 -10.51 14.42 18.29
C ARG A 439 -10.67 15.03 16.90
N PRO A 440 -10.81 14.20 15.85
CA PRO A 440 -11.16 14.67 14.52
C PRO A 440 -12.51 15.41 14.54
N TYR A 441 -12.68 16.34 13.60
CA TYR A 441 -13.88 17.19 13.57
C TYR A 441 -15.17 16.38 13.44
N TRP A 442 -15.18 15.29 12.64
CA TRP A 442 -16.35 14.43 12.48
C TRP A 442 -16.84 13.81 13.81
N ASN A 443 -15.94 13.59 14.77
CA ASN A 443 -16.21 13.03 16.09
C ASN A 443 -15.75 13.96 17.22
N SER A 444 -15.80 15.27 17.02
CA SER A 444 -15.28 16.27 17.98
C SER A 444 -15.92 16.17 19.36
N LYS A 445 -17.17 15.69 19.44
CA LYS A 445 -17.88 15.48 20.71
C LYS A 445 -17.61 14.11 21.33
N GLY A 446 -17.01 13.15 20.60
CA GLY A 446 -16.77 11.79 21.06
C GLY A 446 -18.02 10.91 21.20
N ASP A 447 -19.11 11.29 20.53
CA ASP A 447 -20.42 10.60 20.58
C ASP A 447 -20.78 9.84 19.30
N ARG A 448 -19.84 9.77 18.34
CA ARG A 448 -20.02 9.07 17.06
C ARG A 448 -19.09 7.87 16.96
N THR A 449 -19.53 6.85 16.22
CA THR A 449 -18.71 5.68 15.89
C THR A 449 -18.34 5.68 14.43
N ILE A 450 -17.25 5.02 14.09
CA ILE A 450 -16.81 4.88 12.70
C ILE A 450 -17.83 4.05 11.89
N GLU A 451 -18.48 3.06 12.52
CA GLU A 451 -19.52 2.25 11.88
C GLU A 451 -20.70 3.11 11.44
N ALA A 452 -21.13 4.05 12.26
CA ALA A 452 -22.22 4.98 11.92
C ALA A 452 -21.84 5.90 10.74
N GLU A 453 -20.59 6.37 10.70
CA GLU A 453 -20.10 7.19 9.56
C GLU A 453 -19.94 6.37 8.29
N MET A 454 -19.44 5.13 8.38
CA MET A 454 -19.34 4.21 7.24
C MET A 454 -20.72 3.85 6.68
N LEU A 455 -21.69 3.57 7.55
CA LEU A 455 -23.07 3.29 7.13
C LEU A 455 -23.70 4.52 6.44
N ALA A 456 -23.53 5.71 7.01
CA ALA A 456 -23.99 6.94 6.38
C ALA A 456 -23.32 7.17 5.02
N ALA A 457 -22.01 6.98 4.93
CA ALA A 457 -21.24 7.09 3.69
C ALA A 457 -21.71 6.07 2.64
N TYR A 458 -21.99 4.83 3.05
CA TYR A 458 -22.50 3.78 2.15
C TYR A 458 -23.87 4.15 1.57
N ASN A 459 -24.78 4.64 2.42
CA ASN A 459 -26.14 5.00 2.02
C ASN A 459 -26.22 6.29 1.19
N GLU A 460 -25.29 7.24 1.39
CA GLU A 460 -25.23 8.51 0.68
C GLU A 460 -24.42 8.43 -0.62
N TYR A 461 -23.82 7.27 -0.92
CA TYR A 461 -22.80 7.10 -1.96
C TYR A 461 -23.24 7.68 -3.32
N ASP A 462 -24.38 7.28 -3.87
CA ASP A 462 -24.78 7.70 -5.22
C ASP A 462 -24.96 9.22 -5.32
N LYS A 463 -25.57 9.82 -4.29
CA LYS A 463 -25.74 11.26 -4.20
C LYS A 463 -24.40 11.99 -4.09
N LEU A 464 -23.49 11.44 -3.31
CA LEU A 464 -22.17 12.00 -3.08
C LEU A 464 -21.30 11.89 -4.34
N LEU A 465 -21.32 10.75 -5.00
CA LEU A 465 -20.61 10.53 -6.25
C LEU A 465 -21.07 11.51 -7.33
N ALA A 466 -22.39 11.69 -7.53
CA ALA A 466 -22.94 12.68 -8.46
C ALA A 466 -22.48 14.11 -8.12
N ARG A 467 -22.36 14.44 -6.84
CA ARG A 467 -21.89 15.74 -6.37
C ARG A 467 -20.39 15.94 -6.66
N CYS A 468 -19.55 14.89 -6.50
CA CYS A 468 -18.14 14.93 -6.87
C CYS A 468 -17.95 15.16 -8.38
N TYR A 469 -18.65 14.42 -9.23
CA TYR A 469 -18.61 14.63 -10.69
C TYR A 469 -19.03 16.04 -11.09
N ALA A 470 -20.09 16.57 -10.49
CA ALA A 470 -20.54 17.93 -10.78
C ALA A 470 -19.51 18.99 -10.37
N PHE A 471 -18.81 18.77 -9.27
CA PHE A 471 -17.73 19.64 -8.79
C PHE A 471 -16.52 19.57 -9.74
N ASP A 472 -16.04 18.37 -10.07
CA ASP A 472 -14.91 18.15 -10.95
C ASP A 472 -15.16 18.79 -12.32
N LYS A 473 -16.33 18.53 -12.92
CA LYS A 473 -16.72 19.14 -14.18
C LYS A 473 -16.70 20.66 -14.11
N LYS A 474 -17.34 21.23 -13.07
CA LYS A 474 -17.40 22.69 -12.93
C LYS A 474 -16.03 23.32 -12.74
N LEU A 475 -15.16 22.73 -11.92
CA LEU A 475 -13.82 23.25 -11.69
C LEU A 475 -12.98 23.20 -12.98
N MET A 476 -13.05 22.10 -13.72
CA MET A 476 -12.33 21.95 -14.99
C MET A 476 -12.85 22.93 -16.07
N GLU A 477 -14.16 23.18 -16.13
CA GLU A 477 -14.76 24.18 -17.01
C GLU A 477 -14.32 25.60 -16.63
N ASP A 478 -14.40 25.98 -15.34
CA ASP A 478 -14.00 27.29 -14.84
C ASP A 478 -12.50 27.55 -15.07
N ALA A 479 -11.64 26.55 -14.80
CA ALA A 479 -10.22 26.62 -15.05
C ALA A 479 -9.88 26.74 -16.53
N SER A 480 -10.57 25.98 -17.40
CA SER A 480 -10.42 26.08 -18.86
C SER A 480 -10.80 27.46 -19.40
N ALA A 481 -11.86 28.03 -18.86
CA ALA A 481 -12.28 29.39 -19.21
C ALA A 481 -11.29 30.47 -18.75
N ALA A 482 -10.63 30.25 -17.60
CA ALA A 482 -9.68 31.20 -17.03
C ALA A 482 -8.29 31.15 -17.71
N GLY A 483 -7.77 29.96 -18.05
CA GLY A 483 -6.40 29.80 -18.51
C GLY A 483 -6.18 28.80 -19.65
N GLY A 484 -7.27 28.25 -20.22
CA GLY A 484 -7.20 27.23 -21.27
C GLY A 484 -6.98 25.82 -20.74
N LYS A 485 -6.85 24.85 -21.69
CA LYS A 485 -6.77 23.42 -21.36
C LYS A 485 -5.58 23.09 -20.46
N GLU A 486 -4.40 23.58 -20.79
CA GLU A 486 -3.18 23.28 -20.00
C GLU A 486 -3.29 23.79 -18.56
N TYR A 487 -3.90 24.95 -18.35
CA TYR A 487 -4.14 25.47 -17.01
C TYR A 487 -5.14 24.58 -16.24
N ALA A 488 -6.21 24.16 -16.89
CA ALA A 488 -7.19 23.27 -16.27
C ALA A 488 -6.58 21.90 -15.88
N GLU A 489 -5.70 21.35 -16.71
CA GLU A 489 -4.98 20.10 -16.41
C GLU A 489 -4.01 20.22 -15.23
N LEU A 490 -3.53 21.43 -14.92
CA LEU A 490 -2.67 21.71 -13.77
C LEU A 490 -3.47 21.96 -12.47
N CYS A 491 -4.74 22.33 -12.56
CA CYS A 491 -5.62 22.57 -11.41
C CYS A 491 -6.12 21.28 -10.76
#